data_c33e65cba1023dbbb79bd7072f1da675
#
_entry.id   c33e65cba1023dbbb79bd7072f1da675
#
_cell.length_a   1.000
_cell.length_b   1.000
_cell.length_c   1.000
_cell.angle_alpha   90.00
_cell.angle_beta   90.00
_cell.angle_gamma   90.00
#
_symmetry.space_group_name_H-M   'P 1'
#
loop_
_entity.id
_entity.type
_entity.pdbx_description
1 polymer ?
#
loop_
_entity_poly.entity_id
_entity_poly.type
_entity_poly.pdbx_seq_one_letter_code
_entity_poly.pdbx_strand_id
1 'polypeptide(L)'
;MDYRKLNKLSIKDSYAIPYIEEILFSVGGDIKSISTIDLFSGYHQIPMKDEDIEKTSFTTMFGNFNFVVMPFGLTNAPATFQMEMNRIFFPLIGKCMFVYLDNLVISPNARKTI
;
A
#
# COMPACT_ATOMS: atom_id res chain seq x y z
N MET A 1 -14.66 9.95 9.61
CA MET A 1 -14.80 10.07 8.15
C MET A 1 -15.38 8.79 7.59
N ASP A 2 -16.39 8.90 6.78
CA ASP A 2 -17.07 7.74 6.24
C ASP A 2 -17.11 7.86 4.71
N TYR A 3 -16.33 7.03 4.03
CA TYR A 3 -16.22 7.04 2.58
C TYR A 3 -17.07 5.95 1.91
N ARG A 4 -18.02 5.32 2.62
CA ARG A 4 -18.82 4.24 2.05
C ARG A 4 -19.56 4.67 0.78
N LYS A 5 -20.14 5.87 0.79
CA LYS A 5 -20.86 6.39 -0.39
C LYS A 5 -19.90 6.68 -1.54
N LEU A 6 -18.76 7.29 -1.24
CA LEU A 6 -17.74 7.56 -2.24
C LEU A 6 -17.18 6.25 -2.83
N ASN A 7 -16.96 5.26 -1.98
CA ASN A 7 -16.45 3.96 -2.42
C ASN A 7 -17.42 3.25 -3.37
N LYS A 8 -18.73 3.42 -3.18
CA LYS A 8 -19.72 2.84 -4.09
C LYS A 8 -19.68 3.47 -5.48
N LEU A 9 -19.33 4.75 -5.56
CA LEU A 9 -19.24 5.48 -6.83
C LEU A 9 -17.87 5.31 -7.50
N SER A 10 -16.86 4.90 -6.76
CA SER A 10 -15.50 4.74 -7.28
C SER A 10 -15.41 3.47 -8.11
N ILE A 11 -14.68 3.56 -9.22
CA ILE A 11 -14.33 2.39 -10.03
C ILE A 11 -13.23 1.64 -9.32
N LYS A 12 -13.49 0.38 -8.97
CA LYS A 12 -12.53 -0.44 -8.24
C LYS A 12 -11.36 -0.82 -9.13
N ASP A 13 -10.16 -0.60 -8.62
CA ASP A 13 -8.94 -1.03 -9.26
C ASP A 13 -8.79 -2.55 -9.09
N SER A 14 -8.48 -3.24 -10.17
CA SER A 14 -8.28 -4.70 -10.15
C SER A 14 -6.81 -5.10 -9.93
N TYR A 15 -5.97 -4.17 -9.50
CA TYR A 15 -4.56 -4.46 -9.24
C TYR A 15 -4.43 -5.54 -8.18
N ALA A 16 -3.68 -6.60 -8.51
CA ALA A 16 -3.54 -7.76 -7.63
C ALA A 16 -2.60 -7.45 -6.47
N ILE A 17 -3.13 -7.60 -5.24
CA ILE A 17 -2.33 -7.51 -4.01
C ILE A 17 -1.92 -8.95 -3.66
N PRO A 18 -0.61 -9.23 -3.47
CA PRO A 18 -0.19 -10.59 -3.14
C PRO A 18 -0.72 -11.01 -1.78
N TYR A 19 -0.96 -12.31 -1.61
CA TYR A 19 -1.29 -12.86 -0.31
C TYR A 19 -0.03 -12.99 0.53
N ILE A 20 -0.15 -12.75 1.83
CA ILE A 20 1.00 -12.84 2.72
C ILE A 20 1.59 -14.25 2.75
N GLU A 21 0.73 -15.27 2.61
CA GLU A 21 1.16 -16.67 2.55
C GLU A 21 2.05 -16.92 1.34
N GLU A 22 1.73 -16.32 0.20
CA GLU A 22 2.56 -16.43 -1.00
C GLU A 22 3.92 -15.80 -0.80
N ILE A 23 3.97 -14.65 -0.11
CA ILE A 23 5.23 -13.98 0.21
C ILE A 23 6.07 -14.85 1.14
N LEU A 24 5.47 -15.39 2.20
CA LEU A 24 6.17 -16.24 3.15
C LEU A 24 6.69 -17.51 2.49
N PHE A 25 5.90 -18.11 1.59
CA PHE A 25 6.33 -19.28 0.83
C PHE A 25 7.50 -18.94 -0.09
N SER A 26 7.45 -17.79 -0.77
CA SER A 26 8.50 -17.35 -1.68
C SER A 26 9.81 -17.03 -0.96
N VAL A 27 9.76 -16.65 0.30
CA VAL A 27 10.95 -16.39 1.09
C VAL A 27 11.75 -17.66 1.33
N GLY A 28 11.09 -18.83 1.38
CA GLY A 28 11.77 -20.13 1.37
C GLY A 28 12.21 -20.64 2.73
N GLY A 29 12.81 -21.85 2.75
CA GLY A 29 13.02 -22.63 3.97
C GLY A 29 14.32 -22.46 4.72
N ASP A 30 15.41 -22.03 4.08
CA ASP A 30 16.75 -21.94 4.71
C ASP A 30 17.08 -20.53 5.17
N ILE A 31 16.09 -19.81 5.68
CA ILE A 31 16.26 -18.42 6.05
C ILE A 31 16.80 -18.34 7.47
N LYS A 32 17.94 -17.66 7.60
CA LYS A 32 18.57 -17.45 8.90
C LYS A 32 18.07 -16.18 9.57
N SER A 33 17.61 -15.20 8.80
CA SER A 33 17.09 -13.94 9.34
C SER A 33 16.12 -13.29 8.36
N ILE A 34 15.11 -12.65 8.91
CA ILE A 34 14.16 -11.83 8.16
C ILE A 34 14.07 -10.50 8.87
N SER A 35 14.14 -9.42 8.12
CA SER A 35 13.88 -8.08 8.62
C SER A 35 12.56 -7.58 8.05
N THR A 36 11.76 -6.94 8.89
CA THR A 36 10.53 -6.28 8.45
C THR A 36 10.60 -4.80 8.76
N ILE A 37 10.12 -3.99 7.83
CA ILE A 37 10.05 -2.55 8.00
C ILE A 37 8.60 -2.12 7.76
N ASP A 38 8.01 -1.43 8.74
CA ASP A 38 6.70 -0.81 8.61
C ASP A 38 6.87 0.63 8.16
N LEU A 39 6.14 1.02 7.12
CA LEU A 39 6.15 2.40 6.66
C LEU A 39 5.20 3.22 7.53
N PHE A 40 5.74 4.22 8.20
CA PHE A 40 4.96 5.10 9.08
C PHE A 40 3.97 5.90 8.25
N SER A 41 2.68 5.79 8.59
CA SER A 41 1.60 6.49 7.89
C SER A 41 1.73 6.35 6.38
N GLY A 42 1.90 5.10 5.90
CA GLY A 42 2.26 4.83 4.51
C GLY A 42 1.34 5.50 3.50
N TYR A 43 0.01 5.39 3.70
CA TYR A 43 -0.94 6.02 2.78
C TYR A 43 -0.79 7.53 2.71
N HIS A 44 -0.46 8.18 3.83
CA HIS A 44 -0.28 9.62 3.89
C HIS A 44 0.99 10.09 3.18
N GLN A 45 1.85 9.18 2.75
CA GLN A 45 3.03 9.52 1.94
C GLN A 45 2.71 9.61 0.46
N ILE A 46 1.52 9.21 0.03
CA ILE A 46 1.08 9.27 -1.36
C ILE A 46 0.22 10.52 -1.54
N PRO A 47 0.61 11.46 -2.42
CA PRO A 47 -0.21 12.65 -2.66
C PRO A 47 -1.51 12.29 -3.37
N MET A 48 -2.58 13.03 -3.03
CA MET A 48 -3.85 12.92 -3.74
C MET A 48 -3.74 13.63 -5.08
N LYS A 49 -4.40 13.07 -6.08
CA LYS A 49 -4.58 13.74 -7.36
C LYS A 49 -5.43 15.00 -7.15
N ASP A 50 -4.99 16.13 -7.69
CA ASP A 50 -5.62 17.43 -7.44
C ASP A 50 -7.14 17.42 -7.67
N GLU A 51 -7.58 16.75 -8.74
CA GLU A 51 -9.01 16.66 -9.10
C GLU A 51 -9.82 15.80 -8.13
N ASP A 52 -9.17 15.00 -7.28
CA ASP A 52 -9.82 14.09 -6.34
C ASP A 52 -9.81 14.60 -4.89
N ILE A 53 -9.09 15.67 -4.61
CA ILE A 53 -8.94 16.21 -3.25
C ILE A 53 -10.31 16.54 -2.65
N GLU A 54 -11.18 17.21 -3.41
CA GLU A 54 -12.52 17.60 -2.94
C GLU A 54 -13.37 16.41 -2.52
N LYS A 55 -13.16 15.25 -3.14
CA LYS A 55 -13.93 14.05 -2.84
C LYS A 55 -13.69 13.52 -1.43
N THR A 56 -12.58 13.94 -0.81
CA THR A 56 -12.21 13.50 0.54
C THR A 56 -12.72 14.44 1.62
N SER A 57 -13.49 15.45 1.27
CA SER A 57 -13.93 16.48 2.21
C SER A 57 -14.69 15.93 3.39
N PHE A 58 -14.43 16.51 4.55
CA PHE A 58 -15.18 16.23 5.77
C PHE A 58 -15.40 17.52 6.55
N THR A 59 -16.48 17.54 7.34
CA THR A 59 -16.89 18.72 8.09
C THR A 59 -16.60 18.50 9.57
N THR A 60 -16.03 19.51 10.21
CA THR A 60 -15.82 19.54 11.64
C THR A 60 -16.40 20.82 12.22
N MET A 61 -16.40 20.94 13.56
CA MET A 61 -16.79 22.18 14.21
C MET A 61 -15.88 23.37 13.86
N PHE A 62 -14.69 23.09 13.31
CA PHE A 62 -13.73 24.11 12.90
C PHE A 62 -13.77 24.42 11.40
N GLY A 63 -14.68 23.79 10.66
CA GLY A 63 -14.85 24.00 9.22
C GLY A 63 -14.71 22.73 8.41
N ASN A 64 -14.61 22.91 7.09
CA ASN A 64 -14.46 21.82 6.13
C ASN A 64 -12.99 21.63 5.80
N PHE A 65 -12.56 20.37 5.72
CA PHE A 65 -11.20 20.00 5.41
C PHE A 65 -11.16 18.94 4.32
N ASN A 66 -10.08 18.93 3.57
CA ASN A 66 -9.82 17.94 2.53
C ASN A 66 -8.50 17.25 2.81
N PHE A 67 -8.30 16.07 2.24
CA PHE A 67 -7.00 15.41 2.26
C PHE A 67 -6.21 15.77 1.00
N VAL A 68 -5.00 16.25 1.17
CA VAL A 68 -4.04 16.45 0.08
C VAL A 68 -3.14 15.23 -0.11
N VAL A 69 -3.21 14.27 0.83
CA VAL A 69 -2.54 12.98 0.76
C VAL A 69 -3.60 11.89 0.87
N MET A 70 -3.27 10.67 0.43
CA MET A 70 -4.22 9.57 0.40
C MET A 70 -4.65 9.17 1.81
N PRO A 71 -5.95 9.33 2.17
CA PRO A 71 -6.44 8.93 3.48
C PRO A 71 -6.74 7.43 3.54
N PHE A 72 -6.90 6.93 4.77
CA PHE A 72 -7.42 5.59 4.98
C PHE A 72 -8.91 5.51 4.62
N GLY A 73 -9.36 4.33 4.23
CA GLY A 73 -10.78 4.06 4.00
C GLY A 73 -11.26 4.19 2.57
N LEU A 74 -10.45 4.69 1.66
CA LEU A 74 -10.80 4.71 0.23
C LEU A 74 -10.64 3.30 -0.36
N THR A 75 -11.59 2.92 -1.22
CA THR A 75 -11.62 1.56 -1.77
C THR A 75 -10.37 1.19 -2.56
N ASN A 76 -9.74 2.15 -3.25
CA ASN A 76 -8.55 1.88 -4.08
C ASN A 76 -7.23 2.21 -3.37
N ALA A 77 -7.26 2.65 -2.12
CA ALA A 77 -6.06 3.03 -1.40
C ALA A 77 -5.05 1.87 -1.28
N PRO A 78 -5.47 0.65 -0.87
CA PRO A 78 -4.52 -0.46 -0.80
C PRO A 78 -3.87 -0.79 -2.14
N ALA A 79 -4.65 -0.84 -3.22
CA ALA A 79 -4.13 -1.15 -4.54
C ALA A 79 -3.17 -0.08 -5.04
N THR A 80 -3.52 1.19 -4.87
CA THR A 80 -2.67 2.32 -5.26
C THR A 80 -1.35 2.29 -4.50
N PHE A 81 -1.42 2.05 -3.20
CA PHE A 81 -0.22 1.98 -2.37
C PHE A 81 0.68 0.81 -2.77
N GLN A 82 0.11 -0.38 -2.98
CA GLN A 82 0.87 -1.55 -3.40
C GLN A 82 1.55 -1.31 -4.74
N MET A 83 0.86 -0.69 -5.68
CA MET A 83 1.40 -0.38 -7.01
C MET A 83 2.60 0.57 -6.89
N GLU A 84 2.50 1.60 -6.06
CA GLU A 84 3.59 2.55 -5.85
C GLU A 84 4.80 1.90 -5.18
N MET A 85 4.56 1.04 -4.19
CA MET A 85 5.65 0.32 -3.53
C MET A 85 6.33 -0.64 -4.49
N ASN A 86 5.56 -1.34 -5.31
CA ASN A 86 6.11 -2.22 -6.34
C ASN A 86 6.95 -1.45 -7.35
N ARG A 87 6.50 -0.24 -7.73
CA ARG A 87 7.24 0.60 -8.66
C ARG A 87 8.56 1.08 -8.07
N ILE A 88 8.53 1.54 -6.83
CA ILE A 88 9.72 2.09 -6.16
C ILE A 88 10.78 1.00 -5.92
N PHE A 89 10.33 -0.17 -5.45
CA PHE A 89 11.24 -1.25 -5.05
C PHE A 89 11.40 -2.34 -6.11
N PHE A 90 10.93 -2.10 -7.32
CA PHE A 90 10.97 -3.09 -8.40
C PHE A 90 12.33 -3.78 -8.57
N PRO A 91 13.47 -3.05 -8.52
CA PRO A 91 14.77 -3.71 -8.69
C PRO A 91 15.12 -4.71 -7.59
N LEU A 92 14.48 -4.61 -6.41
CA LEU A 92 14.77 -5.44 -5.26
C LEU A 92 13.73 -6.54 -5.03
N ILE A 93 12.50 -6.33 -5.56
CA ILE A 93 11.41 -7.28 -5.35
C ILE A 93 11.75 -8.61 -6.00
N GLY A 94 11.59 -9.68 -5.24
CA GLY A 94 11.90 -11.02 -5.68
C GLY A 94 13.36 -11.40 -5.56
N LYS A 95 14.27 -10.44 -5.34
CA LYS A 95 15.70 -10.71 -5.14
C LYS A 95 16.04 -10.81 -3.68
N CYS A 96 15.72 -9.79 -2.91
CA CYS A 96 16.01 -9.74 -1.48
C CYS A 96 14.88 -9.18 -0.66
N MET A 97 13.78 -8.75 -1.29
CA MET A 97 12.66 -8.20 -0.56
C MET A 97 11.33 -8.53 -1.22
N PHE A 98 10.29 -8.48 -0.42
CA PHE A 98 8.90 -8.52 -0.85
C PHE A 98 8.15 -7.38 -0.19
N VAL A 99 7.07 -6.92 -0.84
CA VAL A 99 6.25 -5.84 -0.36
C VAL A 99 4.83 -6.34 -0.15
N TYR A 100 4.30 -6.12 1.05
CA TYR A 100 2.89 -6.34 1.34
C TYR A 100 2.34 -5.07 1.98
N LEU A 101 1.65 -4.27 1.16
CA LEU A 101 1.12 -2.96 1.57
C LEU A 101 2.23 -2.11 2.22
N ASP A 102 2.08 -1.72 3.48
CA ASP A 102 3.05 -0.88 4.19
C ASP A 102 4.16 -1.67 4.89
N ASN A 103 4.20 -3.00 4.68
CA ASN A 103 5.23 -3.87 5.24
C ASN A 103 6.24 -4.27 4.18
N LEU A 104 7.51 -4.01 4.45
CA LEU A 104 8.62 -4.49 3.62
C LEU A 104 9.26 -5.68 4.31
N VAL A 105 9.32 -6.81 3.60
CA VAL A 105 9.94 -8.04 4.11
C VAL A 105 11.27 -8.23 3.38
N ILE A 106 12.35 -8.22 4.12
CA ILE A 106 13.71 -8.32 3.58
C ILE A 106 14.35 -9.61 4.03
N SER A 107 14.83 -10.39 3.06
CA SER A 107 15.50 -11.66 3.32
C SER A 107 16.66 -11.84 2.34
N PRO A 108 17.85 -12.18 2.83
CA PRO A 108 19.01 -12.39 1.95
C PRO A 108 18.84 -13.57 1.00
N ASN A 109 17.91 -14.48 1.30
CA ASN A 109 17.67 -15.68 0.48
C ASN A 109 16.45 -15.56 -0.44
N ALA A 110 15.74 -14.44 -0.42
CA ALA A 110 14.52 -14.28 -1.20
C ALA A 110 14.75 -14.51 -2.69
N ARG A 111 15.87 -14.08 -3.21
CA ARG A 111 16.22 -14.23 -4.63
C ARG A 111 16.26 -15.67 -5.13
N LYS A 112 16.40 -16.62 -4.24
CA LYS A 112 16.51 -18.05 -4.60
C LYS A 112 15.17 -18.66 -5.01
N THR A 113 14.09 -17.97 -4.76
CA THR A 113 12.75 -18.48 -4.97
C THR A 113 12.13 -18.03 -6.29
N ILE A 114 12.87 -17.32 -7.08
CA ILE A 114 12.36 -16.78 -8.36
C ILE A 114 12.66 -17.74 -9.50
#